data_f217f288da58d3a6f693d196f4aec8b2
#
_entry.id   f217f288da58d3a6f693d196f4aec8b2
#
_cell.length_a   1.000
_cell.length_b   1.000
_cell.length_c   1.000
_cell.angle_alpha   90.00
_cell.angle_beta   90.00
_cell.angle_gamma   90.00
#
_symmetry.space_group_name_H-M   'P 1'
#
loop_
_entity.id
_entity.type
_entity.pdbx_description
1 polymer ?
#
loop_
_entity_poly.entity_id
_entity_poly.type
_entity_poly.pdbx_seq_one_letter_code
_entity_poly.pdbx_strand_id
1 'polypeptide(L)'
;MSPVLSGYSWITLFHQDAIEGGMFPYGTGANRKQVDKFNENDPLAARYSILYRMEEFRGKDGMFHLRFCFPEYSEPFPCNEWKQSSNFLTETEILDYTKIENTYDNNYGSTFPGLKKITSWYKNYFLYSPSSWCWGIGYGYGGGTRFEGAFGKPWVTVADLYIAGGME
;
A
#
# COMPACT_ATOMS: atom_id res chain seq x y z
N MET A 1 -8.13 -1.81 14.23
CA MET A 1 -6.85 -1.69 14.93
C MET A 1 -5.94 -2.81 14.48
N SER A 2 -4.77 -2.49 13.95
CA SER A 2 -3.80 -3.51 13.57
C SER A 2 -3.32 -4.24 14.83
N PRO A 3 -3.28 -5.58 14.83
CA PRO A 3 -2.72 -6.28 15.97
C PRO A 3 -1.26 -5.86 16.15
N VAL A 4 -0.91 -5.49 17.37
CA VAL A 4 0.46 -5.10 17.69
C VAL A 4 1.29 -6.37 17.73
N LEU A 5 2.18 -6.54 16.77
CA LEU A 5 3.22 -7.54 16.89
C LEU A 5 4.21 -7.03 17.94
N SER A 6 4.57 -7.90 18.86
CA SER A 6 5.48 -7.52 19.93
C SER A 6 6.76 -6.89 19.36
N GLY A 7 7.12 -5.73 19.85
CA GLY A 7 8.34 -5.03 19.49
C GLY A 7 8.23 -4.02 18.35
N TYR A 8 7.07 -3.89 17.70
CA TYR A 8 6.90 -2.92 16.61
C TYR A 8 5.76 -1.95 16.85
N SER A 9 6.02 -0.67 16.55
CA SER A 9 4.99 0.34 16.37
C SER A 9 4.65 0.47 14.91
N TRP A 10 3.37 0.45 14.56
CA TRP A 10 2.91 0.58 13.18
C TRP A 10 2.48 2.01 12.90
N ILE A 11 3.05 2.58 11.86
CA ILE A 11 2.78 3.95 11.42
C ILE A 11 1.98 3.87 10.13
N THR A 12 0.88 4.61 10.06
CA THR A 12 0.10 4.70 8.83
C THR A 12 0.83 5.59 7.83
N LEU A 13 1.23 5.02 6.70
CA LEU A 13 1.82 5.75 5.59
C LEU A 13 0.77 6.27 4.62
N PHE A 14 -0.31 5.52 4.44
CA PHE A 14 -1.32 5.78 3.43
C PHE A 14 -2.65 5.22 3.89
N HIS A 15 -3.71 6.00 3.72
CA HIS A 15 -5.08 5.56 3.95
C HIS A 15 -5.99 6.14 2.88
N GLN A 16 -6.87 5.30 2.34
CA GLN A 16 -7.85 5.71 1.36
C GLN A 16 -9.18 5.02 1.64
N ASP A 17 -10.22 5.80 1.88
CA ASP A 17 -11.59 5.33 1.99
C ASP A 17 -12.42 5.93 0.86
N ALA A 18 -12.68 5.14 -0.17
CA ALA A 18 -13.37 5.60 -1.37
C ALA A 18 -14.84 5.96 -1.11
N ILE A 19 -15.49 5.28 -0.15
CA ILE A 19 -16.90 5.55 0.17
C ILE A 19 -17.05 6.91 0.84
N GLU A 20 -16.12 7.27 1.73
CA GLU A 20 -16.13 8.54 2.44
C GLU A 20 -15.51 9.70 1.63
N GLY A 21 -15.39 9.54 0.31
CA GLY A 21 -14.83 10.58 -0.56
C GLY A 21 -13.32 10.68 -0.51
N GLY A 22 -12.64 9.67 0.01
CA GLY A 22 -11.20 9.66 0.16
C GLY A 22 -10.41 9.19 -1.06
N MET A 23 -11.05 8.97 -2.21
CA MET A 23 -10.37 8.48 -3.39
C MET A 23 -9.35 9.46 -3.92
N PHE A 24 -8.09 9.02 -4.01
CA PHE A 24 -7.06 9.83 -4.64
C PHE A 24 -7.32 9.93 -6.15
N PRO A 25 -7.08 11.09 -6.75
CA PRO A 25 -7.22 11.26 -8.19
C PRO A 25 -6.14 10.47 -8.93
N TYR A 26 -6.26 10.39 -10.25
CA TYR A 26 -5.32 9.70 -11.12
C TYR A 26 -3.87 9.94 -10.72
N GLY A 27 -3.09 8.88 -10.61
CA GLY A 27 -1.74 8.91 -10.06
C GLY A 27 -0.65 9.38 -11.01
N THR A 28 -0.91 10.30 -11.93
CA THR A 28 0.07 10.78 -12.90
C THR A 28 0.32 12.28 -12.77
N GLY A 29 1.55 12.70 -13.04
CA GLY A 29 1.92 14.11 -13.05
C GLY A 29 1.64 14.83 -11.74
N ALA A 30 0.92 15.91 -11.77
CA ALA A 30 0.60 16.73 -10.60
C ALA A 30 -0.21 15.96 -9.53
N ASN A 31 -0.99 14.96 -9.95
CA ASN A 31 -1.79 14.16 -9.04
C ASN A 31 -0.93 13.23 -8.19
N ARG A 32 0.25 12.84 -8.67
CA ARG A 32 1.19 12.01 -7.89
C ARG A 32 1.61 12.69 -6.60
N LYS A 33 1.73 14.01 -6.59
CA LYS A 33 2.09 14.76 -5.39
C LYS A 33 1.06 14.61 -4.27
N GLN A 34 -0.23 14.47 -4.62
CA GLN A 34 -1.28 14.23 -3.63
C GLN A 34 -1.17 12.83 -3.03
N VAL A 35 -0.80 11.85 -3.85
CA VAL A 35 -0.59 10.48 -3.35
C VAL A 35 0.60 10.43 -2.39
N ASP A 36 1.62 11.22 -2.61
CA ASP A 36 2.81 11.21 -1.76
C ASP A 36 2.60 11.99 -0.46
N LYS A 37 1.76 13.04 -0.48
CA LYS A 37 1.50 13.89 0.69
C LYS A 37 0.09 14.46 0.64
N PHE A 38 -0.74 14.10 1.60
CA PHE A 38 -2.10 14.62 1.70
C PHE A 38 -2.62 14.48 3.12
N ASN A 39 -3.18 15.57 3.68
CA ASN A 39 -3.71 15.57 5.05
C ASN A 39 -2.71 15.02 6.08
N GLU A 40 -1.45 15.39 5.96
CA GLU A 40 -0.35 14.78 6.73
C GLU A 40 -0.49 14.89 8.25
N ASN A 41 -1.31 15.81 8.74
CA ASN A 41 -1.56 15.99 10.17
C ASN A 41 -2.87 15.34 10.62
N ASP A 42 -3.57 14.61 9.74
CA ASP A 42 -4.85 13.99 10.06
C ASP A 42 -4.91 12.55 9.52
N PRO A 43 -4.31 11.59 10.24
CA PRO A 43 -4.29 10.18 9.81
C PRO A 43 -5.66 9.51 9.81
N LEU A 44 -6.70 10.16 10.36
CA LEU A 44 -8.06 9.66 10.37
C LEU A 44 -8.90 10.22 9.22
N ALA A 45 -8.35 11.13 8.43
CA ALA A 45 -9.04 11.64 7.24
C ALA A 45 -9.28 10.52 6.24
N ALA A 46 -10.38 10.58 5.49
CA ALA A 46 -10.72 9.58 4.48
C ALA A 46 -9.64 9.46 3.39
N ARG A 47 -8.84 10.51 3.21
CA ARG A 47 -7.69 10.53 2.32
C ARG A 47 -6.49 11.06 3.09
N TYR A 48 -5.46 10.22 3.21
CA TYR A 48 -4.26 10.53 3.98
C TYR A 48 -3.05 9.90 3.34
N SER A 49 -1.95 10.63 3.26
CA SER A 49 -0.68 10.06 2.82
C SER A 49 0.49 10.83 3.39
N ILE A 50 1.47 10.09 3.91
CA ILE A 50 2.80 10.57 4.25
C ILE A 50 3.85 9.70 3.56
N LEU A 51 3.54 9.15 2.39
CA LEU A 51 4.46 8.29 1.64
C LEU A 51 5.80 8.98 1.38
N TYR A 52 5.82 10.31 1.22
CA TYR A 52 7.06 11.06 1.02
C TYR A 52 8.05 10.91 2.18
N ARG A 53 7.57 10.48 3.37
CA ARG A 53 8.40 10.27 4.56
C ARG A 53 8.88 8.84 4.74
N MET A 54 8.61 7.96 3.79
CA MET A 54 8.85 6.53 3.96
C MET A 54 10.30 6.21 4.34
N GLU A 55 11.28 6.92 3.77
CA GLU A 55 12.70 6.69 4.06
C GLU A 55 13.07 6.94 5.54
N GLU A 56 12.31 7.76 6.25
CA GLU A 56 12.54 8.01 7.68
C GLU A 56 12.33 6.74 8.53
N PHE A 57 11.59 5.78 7.99
CA PHE A 57 11.21 4.55 8.71
C PHE A 57 11.93 3.31 8.19
N ARG A 58 12.95 3.48 7.36
CA ARG A 58 13.79 2.35 6.95
C ARG A 58 14.47 1.77 8.18
N GLY A 59 14.39 0.45 8.34
CA GLY A 59 14.98 -0.23 9.48
C GLY A 59 16.51 -0.21 9.46
N LYS A 60 17.12 -0.56 10.58
CA LYS A 60 18.58 -0.66 10.70
C LYS A 60 19.15 -1.75 9.79
N ASP A 61 18.34 -2.73 9.43
CA ASP A 61 18.68 -3.78 8.48
C ASP A 61 18.63 -3.32 7.01
N GLY A 62 18.30 -2.05 6.77
CA GLY A 62 18.15 -1.49 5.43
C GLY A 62 16.81 -1.79 4.77
N MET A 63 15.88 -2.40 5.50
CA MET A 63 14.60 -2.86 4.95
C MET A 63 13.46 -1.94 5.35
N PHE A 64 12.48 -1.82 4.47
CA PHE A 64 11.15 -1.35 4.82
C PHE A 64 10.32 -2.56 5.26
N HIS A 65 9.75 -2.49 6.44
CA HIS A 65 8.86 -3.53 6.97
C HIS A 65 7.42 -3.02 6.83
N LEU A 66 6.66 -3.62 5.95
CA LEU A 66 5.40 -3.07 5.46
C LEU A 66 4.22 -4.00 5.70
N ARG A 67 3.04 -3.40 5.94
CA ARG A 67 1.74 -4.08 5.92
C ARG A 67 0.81 -3.33 4.98
N PHE A 68 0.19 -4.06 4.06
CA PHE A 68 -0.90 -3.53 3.25
C PHE A 68 -2.18 -4.23 3.62
N CYS A 69 -3.16 -3.47 4.12
CA CYS A 69 -4.37 -4.02 4.74
C CYS A 69 -5.64 -3.54 4.05
N PHE A 70 -6.65 -4.41 4.06
CA PHE A 70 -8.00 -4.13 3.56
C PHE A 70 -9.01 -4.44 4.66
N PRO A 71 -9.23 -3.48 5.59
CA PRO A 71 -9.99 -3.76 6.83
C PRO A 71 -11.46 -4.10 6.61
N GLU A 72 -12.00 -3.87 5.43
CA GLU A 72 -13.37 -4.24 5.10
C GLU A 72 -13.58 -5.74 4.92
N TYR A 73 -12.51 -6.51 4.77
CA TYR A 73 -12.59 -7.97 4.61
C TYR A 73 -12.48 -8.68 5.95
N SER A 74 -13.16 -9.84 6.03
CA SER A 74 -13.39 -10.55 7.30
C SER A 74 -12.32 -11.57 7.68
N GLU A 75 -11.25 -11.67 6.91
CA GLU A 75 -10.13 -12.53 7.26
C GLU A 75 -9.53 -12.13 8.60
N PRO A 76 -9.05 -13.09 9.43
CA PRO A 76 -8.44 -12.75 10.72
C PRO A 76 -7.25 -11.80 10.62
N PHE A 77 -6.53 -11.85 9.50
CA PHE A 77 -5.44 -10.94 9.17
C PHE A 77 -5.65 -10.42 7.75
N PRO A 78 -6.41 -9.32 7.56
CA PRO A 78 -6.74 -8.83 6.22
C PRO A 78 -5.61 -8.02 5.60
N CYS A 79 -4.40 -8.54 5.64
CA CYS A 79 -3.18 -7.85 5.24
C CYS A 79 -2.21 -8.76 4.49
N ASN A 80 -1.30 -8.12 3.74
CA ASN A 80 -0.02 -8.70 3.37
C ASN A 80 1.06 -7.99 4.17
N GLU A 81 1.96 -8.76 4.76
CA GLU A 81 3.10 -8.25 5.53
C GLU A 81 4.42 -8.80 4.96
N TRP A 82 5.36 -7.91 4.69
CA TRP A 82 6.65 -8.29 4.08
C TRP A 82 7.72 -7.25 4.38
N LYS A 83 8.94 -7.56 3.99
CA LYS A 83 10.06 -6.61 3.95
C LYS A 83 10.59 -6.48 2.53
N GLN A 84 11.09 -5.30 2.20
CA GLN A 84 11.87 -5.06 0.97
C GLN A 84 12.82 -3.90 1.22
N SER A 85 13.95 -3.91 0.52
CA SER A 85 14.92 -2.80 0.63
C SER A 85 14.67 -1.70 -0.38
N SER A 86 13.99 -1.99 -1.47
CA SER A 86 13.69 -1.01 -2.50
C SER A 86 12.57 -0.05 -2.09
N ASN A 87 12.71 1.21 -2.47
CA ASN A 87 11.70 2.22 -2.28
C ASN A 87 10.73 2.20 -3.47
N PHE A 88 9.50 1.75 -3.25
CA PHE A 88 8.51 1.60 -4.33
C PHE A 88 8.00 2.92 -4.92
N LEU A 89 8.39 4.05 -4.35
CA LEU A 89 8.04 5.37 -4.92
C LEU A 89 9.04 5.78 -6.01
N THR A 90 10.25 5.27 -5.96
CA THR A 90 11.36 5.70 -6.82
C THR A 90 12.03 4.59 -7.61
N GLU A 91 11.96 3.35 -7.12
CA GLU A 91 12.67 2.22 -7.71
C GLU A 91 11.73 1.32 -8.49
N THR A 92 12.19 0.91 -9.68
CA THR A 92 11.42 0.10 -10.63
C THR A 92 11.62 -1.40 -10.44
N GLU A 93 12.45 -1.80 -9.49
CA GLU A 93 12.70 -3.20 -9.13
C GLU A 93 12.39 -3.42 -7.66
N ILE A 94 11.97 -4.63 -7.33
CA ILE A 94 11.78 -5.06 -5.95
C ILE A 94 13.05 -5.78 -5.51
N LEU A 95 13.68 -5.29 -4.45
CA LEU A 95 14.93 -5.84 -3.93
C LEU A 95 14.72 -6.41 -2.52
N ASP A 96 15.38 -7.53 -2.27
CA ASP A 96 15.41 -8.17 -0.94
C ASP A 96 14.02 -8.47 -0.36
N TYR A 97 13.10 -8.90 -1.21
CA TYR A 97 11.76 -9.24 -0.77
C TYR A 97 11.79 -10.43 0.20
N THR A 98 11.16 -10.25 1.36
CA THR A 98 11.02 -11.28 2.39
C THR A 98 9.58 -11.32 2.87
N LYS A 99 8.89 -12.40 2.57
CA LYS A 99 7.51 -12.63 3.03
C LYS A 99 7.49 -12.87 4.54
N ILE A 100 6.54 -12.25 5.23
CA ILE A 100 6.29 -12.49 6.65
C ILE A 100 4.95 -13.20 6.81
N GLU A 101 3.84 -12.55 6.45
CA GLU A 101 2.52 -13.15 6.50
C GLU A 101 1.63 -12.50 5.43
N ASN A 102 1.31 -13.23 4.38
CA ASN A 102 0.50 -12.71 3.29
C ASN A 102 -0.80 -13.50 3.17
N THR A 103 -1.90 -12.90 3.61
CA THR A 103 -3.24 -13.47 3.41
C THR A 103 -3.61 -13.45 1.93
N TYR A 104 -3.21 -12.41 1.21
CA TYR A 104 -3.49 -12.23 -0.22
C TYR A 104 -2.26 -12.56 -1.07
N ASP A 105 -1.73 -13.77 -0.90
CA ASP A 105 -0.48 -14.17 -1.53
C ASP A 105 -0.66 -14.71 -2.96
N ASN A 106 -1.75 -15.41 -3.20
CA ASN A 106 -2.03 -16.00 -4.51
C ASN A 106 -3.19 -15.31 -5.20
N ASN A 107 -2.93 -14.73 -6.36
CA ASN A 107 -3.96 -14.21 -7.24
C ASN A 107 -3.66 -14.64 -8.67
N TYR A 108 -4.60 -15.39 -9.27
CA TYR A 108 -4.42 -15.94 -10.62
C TYR A 108 -3.11 -16.75 -10.75
N GLY A 109 -2.76 -17.50 -9.70
CA GLY A 109 -1.55 -18.32 -9.69
C GLY A 109 -0.25 -17.58 -9.47
N SER A 110 -0.31 -16.29 -9.16
CA SER A 110 0.88 -15.47 -8.92
C SER A 110 1.07 -15.16 -7.44
N THR A 111 2.32 -15.24 -6.98
CA THR A 111 2.69 -14.88 -5.61
C THR A 111 2.95 -13.38 -5.51
N PHE A 112 2.49 -12.75 -4.44
CA PHE A 112 2.75 -11.34 -4.19
C PHE A 112 4.25 -11.10 -3.94
N PRO A 113 4.92 -10.26 -4.75
CA PRO A 113 6.37 -10.07 -4.67
C PRO A 113 6.79 -8.73 -4.05
N GLY A 114 5.89 -8.00 -3.40
CA GLY A 114 6.15 -6.63 -2.93
C GLY A 114 5.65 -5.55 -3.88
N LEU A 115 6.09 -4.33 -3.65
CA LEU A 115 5.68 -3.15 -4.42
C LEU A 115 6.86 -2.52 -5.15
N LYS A 116 6.59 -1.93 -6.30
CA LYS A 116 7.58 -1.17 -7.06
C LYS A 116 6.95 0.03 -7.76
N LYS A 117 7.80 0.94 -8.24
CA LYS A 117 7.33 2.04 -9.08
C LYS A 117 6.87 1.50 -10.42
N ILE A 118 5.68 1.94 -10.86
CA ILE A 118 5.16 1.55 -12.15
C ILE A 118 5.88 2.28 -13.28
N THR A 119 6.24 1.55 -14.34
CA THR A 119 6.92 2.07 -15.51
C THR A 119 6.13 1.91 -16.80
N SER A 120 5.01 1.20 -16.75
CA SER A 120 4.20 0.88 -17.93
C SER A 120 3.03 1.86 -18.07
N TRP A 121 2.18 1.60 -19.05
CA TRP A 121 1.00 2.40 -19.34
C TRP A 121 -0.11 2.32 -18.28
N TYR A 122 0.03 1.45 -17.26
CA TYR A 122 -0.86 1.43 -16.08
C TYR A 122 -0.52 2.57 -15.10
N LYS A 123 -0.36 3.77 -15.61
CA LYS A 123 0.09 4.93 -14.82
C LYS A 123 -0.90 5.39 -13.76
N ASN A 124 -2.11 4.88 -13.77
CA ASN A 124 -3.13 5.18 -12.77
C ASN A 124 -2.97 4.36 -11.48
N TYR A 125 -2.08 3.35 -11.45
CA TYR A 125 -1.75 2.65 -10.22
C TYR A 125 -0.59 3.38 -9.53
N PHE A 126 -0.82 3.81 -8.30
CA PHE A 126 0.21 4.49 -7.51
C PHE A 126 0.84 3.61 -6.44
N LEU A 127 0.21 2.50 -6.08
CA LEU A 127 0.81 1.41 -5.32
C LEU A 127 0.70 0.16 -6.18
N TYR A 128 1.81 -0.36 -6.65
CA TYR A 128 1.81 -1.35 -7.72
C TYR A 128 2.66 -2.57 -7.40
N SER A 129 2.09 -3.75 -7.63
CA SER A 129 2.81 -5.02 -7.58
C SER A 129 2.81 -5.67 -8.95
N PRO A 130 3.97 -6.14 -9.44
CA PRO A 130 4.13 -6.50 -10.85
C PRO A 130 3.65 -7.88 -11.25
N SER A 131 3.32 -8.76 -10.32
CA SER A 131 3.06 -10.15 -10.67
C SER A 131 1.68 -10.40 -11.26
N SER A 132 0.75 -9.45 -11.13
CA SER A 132 -0.59 -9.54 -11.69
C SER A 132 -1.16 -8.14 -11.87
N TRP A 133 -1.90 -7.93 -12.95
CA TRP A 133 -2.58 -6.66 -13.19
C TRP A 133 -3.59 -6.29 -12.11
N CYS A 134 -3.99 -7.26 -11.29
CA CYS A 134 -4.91 -7.05 -10.18
C CYS A 134 -4.22 -6.65 -8.86
N TRP A 135 -2.92 -6.48 -8.83
CA TRP A 135 -2.16 -6.27 -7.61
C TRP A 135 -1.65 -4.84 -7.51
N GLY A 136 -2.54 -3.94 -7.15
CA GLY A 136 -2.16 -2.55 -6.97
C GLY A 136 -3.35 -1.72 -6.52
N ILE A 137 -3.07 -0.50 -6.14
CA ILE A 137 -4.07 0.50 -5.82
C ILE A 137 -3.94 1.63 -6.81
N GLY A 138 -5.00 1.91 -7.51
CA GLY A 138 -5.07 2.99 -8.46
C GLY A 138 -6.44 3.62 -8.48
N TYR A 139 -6.70 4.39 -9.51
CA TYR A 139 -8.04 4.94 -9.74
C TYR A 139 -8.98 3.80 -10.14
N GLY A 140 -10.02 3.60 -9.37
CA GLY A 140 -10.95 2.51 -9.60
C GLY A 140 -12.07 2.87 -10.58
N TYR A 141 -12.75 1.82 -11.08
CA TYR A 141 -13.98 1.97 -11.81
C TYR A 141 -15.17 2.13 -10.85
N GLY A 142 -16.36 2.36 -11.37
CA GLY A 142 -17.57 2.43 -10.57
C GLY A 142 -17.84 3.76 -9.87
N GLY A 143 -17.50 4.85 -10.53
CA GLY A 143 -17.83 6.19 -10.03
C GLY A 143 -16.97 6.68 -8.88
N GLY A 144 -15.79 6.12 -8.70
CA GLY A 144 -14.85 6.58 -7.69
C GLY A 144 -15.10 6.08 -6.28
N THR A 145 -15.92 5.04 -6.12
CA THR A 145 -16.23 4.46 -4.81
C THR A 145 -15.42 3.21 -4.49
N ARG A 146 -14.61 2.73 -5.42
CA ARG A 146 -13.82 1.50 -5.27
C ARG A 146 -12.48 1.64 -5.99
N PHE A 147 -11.50 0.88 -5.51
CA PHE A 147 -10.23 0.69 -6.21
C PHE A 147 -10.27 -0.62 -6.96
N GLU A 148 -9.68 -0.64 -8.13
CA GLU A 148 -9.55 -1.86 -8.90
C GLU A 148 -8.26 -2.58 -8.53
N GLY A 149 -8.36 -3.92 -8.43
CA GLY A 149 -7.19 -4.77 -8.47
C GLY A 149 -6.25 -4.72 -7.28
N ALA A 150 -6.77 -4.68 -6.07
CA ALA A 150 -5.91 -4.70 -4.89
C ALA A 150 -5.68 -6.13 -4.41
N PHE A 151 -4.48 -6.66 -4.68
CA PHE A 151 -3.97 -7.93 -4.14
C PHE A 151 -4.96 -9.10 -4.19
N GLY A 152 -5.51 -9.36 -5.37
CA GLY A 152 -6.47 -10.45 -5.54
C GLY A 152 -7.91 -10.11 -5.18
N LYS A 153 -8.16 -8.90 -4.74
CA LYS A 153 -9.51 -8.39 -4.51
C LYS A 153 -9.87 -7.48 -5.67
N PRO A 154 -10.87 -7.82 -6.50
CA PRO A 154 -11.18 -7.03 -7.68
C PRO A 154 -11.68 -5.62 -7.36
N TRP A 155 -12.28 -5.44 -6.18
CA TRP A 155 -12.81 -4.16 -5.74
C TRP A 155 -12.59 -4.01 -4.24
N VAL A 156 -11.89 -2.96 -3.86
CA VAL A 156 -11.72 -2.58 -2.45
C VAL A 156 -12.15 -1.14 -2.24
N THR A 157 -12.71 -0.84 -1.10
CA THR A 157 -13.15 0.51 -0.76
C THR A 157 -12.23 1.19 0.24
N VAL A 158 -11.57 0.41 1.10
CA VAL A 158 -10.64 0.92 2.10
C VAL A 158 -9.29 0.23 1.95
N ALA A 159 -8.23 1.01 1.93
CA ALA A 159 -6.86 0.49 1.87
C ALA A 159 -5.96 1.25 2.82
N ASP A 160 -5.18 0.52 3.60
CA ASP A 160 -4.20 1.06 4.54
C ASP A 160 -2.82 0.47 4.28
N LEU A 161 -1.82 1.34 4.18
CA LEU A 161 -0.42 0.91 4.16
C LEU A 161 0.26 1.39 5.43
N TYR A 162 0.84 0.45 6.16
CA TYR A 162 1.58 0.71 7.39
C TYR A 162 3.06 0.38 7.21
N ILE A 163 3.89 1.06 7.99
CA ILE A 163 5.29 0.73 8.12
C ILE A 163 5.66 0.58 9.60
N ALA A 164 6.55 -0.36 9.90
CA ALA A 164 7.06 -0.51 11.25
C ALA A 164 7.98 0.67 11.59
N GLY A 165 7.69 1.35 12.69
CA GLY A 165 8.45 2.53 13.13
C GLY A 165 9.70 2.21 13.93
N GLY A 166 10.01 0.93 14.09
CA GLY A 166 11.15 0.45 14.86
C GLY A 166 10.71 -0.38 16.05
N MET A 167 11.67 -1.04 16.69
CA MET A 167 11.42 -1.80 17.90
C MET A 167 11.37 -0.85 19.11
N GLU A 168 10.38 -1.07 19.92
CA GLU A 168 10.30 -0.40 21.23
C GLU A 168 11.19 -1.07 22.27
#